data_8cb893dad5f2cd8a3b4e2b81726005a9
#
_entry.id   8cb893dad5f2cd8a3b4e2b81726005a9
#
_cell.length_a   1.000
_cell.length_b   1.000
_cell.length_c   1.000
_cell.angle_alpha   90.00
_cell.angle_beta   90.00
_cell.angle_gamma   90.00
#
_symmetry.space_group_name_H-M   'P 1'
#
loop_
_entity.id
_entity.type
_entity.pdbx_description
1 polymer ?
#
loop_
_entity_poly.entity_id
_entity_poly.type
_entity_poly.pdbx_seq_one_letter_code
_entity_poly.pdbx_strand_id
1 'polypeptide(L)'
;MAAPDLLTYQDLVDHLLRYSAGGGQDAVTTPIRAAIQTAYRDLLYGRNWNYYYAQYEVPLVAPYSTGTVVYDHAGGTYERMLTLSGGTWPTWAAYGKVIISGIIYDVESRKSNTELTLTENSNPGADVSSIAYSIYRTTYTMPSDYRGSFSPVLESSNSQLKYISPDQWNQLEIRERTASTPTFWTLLGDPNTYASMAIVVHPAVSTAERMRFIYQRAPRQLRYDGYGSERTGTVTISAAATAVTGTTTTFLTEHIGSVIRFGTTSDVPTGISGLNPYKEQQTIGTYTSATSIALSAAVTNAYSAVKYTISDPIDVYPGTINALIRGIEYQFAIMTRQKDVDSAYSLYKEAKIQAYESDNHIAEPRTAASLLRNNPGWTNPLGEDNT
;
A
#
# COMPACT_ATOMS: atom_id res chain seq x y z
N MET A 1 -25.11 2.07 7.94
CA MET A 1 -24.18 1.68 9.04
C MET A 1 -23.33 2.91 9.30
N ALA A 2 -23.31 3.48 10.50
CA ALA A 2 -22.42 4.61 10.81
C ALA A 2 -20.96 4.20 10.55
N ALA A 3 -20.19 5.11 9.97
CA ALA A 3 -18.75 4.85 9.78
C ALA A 3 -18.11 4.63 11.16
N PRO A 4 -17.16 3.68 11.30
CA PRO A 4 -16.46 3.49 12.57
C PRO A 4 -15.71 4.78 12.93
N ASP A 5 -15.58 5.04 14.23
CA ASP A 5 -14.76 6.14 14.73
C ASP A 5 -13.29 5.90 14.37
N LEU A 6 -12.86 6.53 13.27
CA LEU A 6 -11.48 6.45 12.81
C LEU A 6 -10.65 7.52 13.52
N LEU A 7 -9.59 7.09 14.21
CA LEU A 7 -8.56 7.99 14.69
C LEU A 7 -7.83 8.60 13.48
N THR A 8 -7.59 9.90 13.51
CA THR A 8 -6.94 10.64 12.42
C THR A 8 -5.67 11.34 12.88
N TYR A 9 -4.87 11.81 11.93
CA TYR A 9 -3.69 12.62 12.22
C TYR A 9 -4.06 13.90 12.99
N GLN A 10 -5.21 14.52 12.68
CA GLN A 10 -5.75 15.65 13.44
C GLN A 10 -5.89 15.32 14.93
N ASP A 11 -6.42 14.13 15.28
CA ASP A 11 -6.60 13.76 16.69
C ASP A 11 -5.28 13.67 17.45
N LEU A 12 -4.20 13.22 16.80
CA LEU A 12 -2.86 13.17 17.38
C LEU A 12 -2.26 14.58 17.54
N VAL A 13 -2.49 15.45 16.57
CA VAL A 13 -2.09 16.87 16.66
C VAL A 13 -2.84 17.55 17.79
N ASP A 14 -4.17 17.39 17.86
CA ASP A 14 -5.00 17.95 18.93
C ASP A 14 -4.61 17.41 20.31
N HIS A 15 -4.19 16.14 20.38
CA HIS A 15 -3.67 15.54 21.61
C HIS A 15 -2.39 16.24 22.06
N LEU A 16 -1.41 16.44 21.18
CA LEU A 16 -0.17 17.13 21.54
C LEU A 16 -0.37 18.61 21.85
N LEU A 17 -1.28 19.29 21.15
CA LEU A 17 -1.63 20.68 21.48
C LEU A 17 -2.15 20.78 22.92
N ARG A 18 -3.03 19.88 23.34
CA ARG A 18 -3.52 19.81 24.74
C ARG A 18 -2.43 19.41 25.73
N TYR A 19 -1.60 18.45 25.38
CA TYR A 19 -0.46 18.02 26.20
C TYR A 19 0.55 19.15 26.40
N SER A 20 0.78 19.97 25.36
CA SER A 20 1.68 21.12 25.40
C SER A 20 1.05 22.42 25.99
N ALA A 21 -0.28 22.46 26.13
CA ALA A 21 -1.01 23.67 26.59
C ALA A 21 -0.59 24.14 27.99
N GLY A 22 0.00 23.27 28.82
CA GLY A 22 0.75 23.68 30.01
C GLY A 22 2.00 24.52 29.69
N GLY A 23 2.42 24.59 28.42
CA GLY A 23 3.54 25.35 27.87
C GLY A 23 3.18 26.51 26.94
N GLY A 24 1.89 26.82 26.75
CA GLY A 24 1.45 28.00 26.00
C GLY A 24 1.57 27.87 24.46
N GLN A 25 1.43 26.67 23.86
CA GLN A 25 1.45 26.50 22.44
C GLN A 25 0.02 26.40 21.86
N ASP A 26 -0.45 27.48 21.25
CA ASP A 26 -1.80 27.54 20.64
C ASP A 26 -1.83 27.20 19.14
N ALA A 27 -0.68 26.90 18.54
CA ALA A 27 -0.55 26.65 17.11
C ALA A 27 0.23 25.35 16.82
N VAL A 28 -0.15 24.69 15.74
CA VAL A 28 0.58 23.52 15.22
C VAL A 28 1.98 23.91 14.78
N THR A 29 2.97 23.46 15.54
CA THR A 29 4.38 23.77 15.30
C THR A 29 5.11 22.63 14.60
N THR A 30 6.28 22.91 14.05
CA THR A 30 7.15 21.89 13.44
C THR A 30 7.49 20.74 14.39
N PRO A 31 7.81 20.96 15.70
CA PRO A 31 8.05 19.87 16.65
C PRO A 31 6.86 18.94 16.83
N ILE A 32 5.62 19.43 16.81
CA ILE A 32 4.41 18.61 16.95
C ILE A 32 4.31 17.62 15.78
N ARG A 33 4.39 18.14 14.54
CA ARG A 33 4.35 17.30 13.32
C ARG A 33 5.51 16.32 13.29
N ALA A 34 6.72 16.76 13.59
CA ALA A 34 7.91 15.94 13.59
C ALA A 34 7.84 14.82 14.64
N ALA A 35 7.35 15.09 15.84
CA ALA A 35 7.18 14.09 16.89
C ALA A 35 6.20 12.99 16.48
N ILE A 36 5.06 13.37 15.90
CA ILE A 36 4.05 12.41 15.41
C ILE A 36 4.63 11.55 14.30
N GLN A 37 5.25 12.16 13.28
CA GLN A 37 5.85 11.45 12.15
C GLN A 37 6.95 10.49 12.61
N THR A 38 7.81 10.91 13.55
CA THR A 38 8.90 10.08 14.05
C THR A 38 8.36 8.90 14.87
N ALA A 39 7.43 9.13 15.80
CA ALA A 39 6.83 8.08 16.62
C ALA A 39 6.05 7.07 15.76
N TYR A 40 5.28 7.55 14.78
CA TYR A 40 4.54 6.71 13.84
C TYR A 40 5.48 5.78 13.06
N ARG A 41 6.57 6.33 12.53
CA ARG A 41 7.57 5.54 11.80
C ARG A 41 8.31 4.55 12.71
N ASP A 42 8.78 4.98 13.87
CA ASP A 42 9.50 4.13 14.82
C ASP A 42 8.66 2.93 15.28
N LEU A 43 7.40 3.17 15.65
CA LEU A 43 6.50 2.11 16.10
C LEU A 43 6.15 1.13 14.97
N LEU A 44 5.76 1.63 13.80
CA LEU A 44 5.14 0.80 12.77
C LEU A 44 6.15 0.12 11.85
N TYR A 45 7.32 0.75 11.64
CA TYR A 45 8.40 0.15 10.84
C TYR A 45 9.41 -0.63 11.69
N GLY A 46 9.38 -0.47 13.01
CA GLY A 46 10.27 -1.19 13.93
C GLY A 46 9.97 -2.69 14.09
N ARG A 47 8.83 -3.16 13.61
CA ARG A 47 8.40 -4.56 13.70
C ARG A 47 7.52 -4.96 12.52
N ASN A 48 7.49 -6.28 12.24
CA ASN A 48 6.53 -6.90 11.34
C ASN A 48 5.24 -7.21 12.13
N TRP A 49 4.29 -6.28 12.10
CA TRP A 49 3.01 -6.43 12.77
C TRP A 49 2.07 -7.34 11.98
N ASN A 50 1.36 -8.23 12.67
CA ASN A 50 0.40 -9.15 12.04
C ASN A 50 -0.77 -8.42 11.35
N TYR A 51 -1.16 -7.26 11.86
CA TYR A 51 -2.19 -6.40 11.27
C TYR A 51 -1.90 -5.99 9.82
N TYR A 52 -0.64 -5.90 9.42
CA TYR A 52 -0.27 -5.46 8.08
C TYR A 52 -0.15 -6.59 7.05
N TYR A 53 -0.41 -7.83 7.42
CA TYR A 53 -0.47 -8.88 6.41
C TYR A 53 -1.74 -8.79 5.59
N ALA A 54 -1.56 -8.78 4.26
CA ALA A 54 -2.63 -8.76 3.27
C ALA A 54 -2.40 -9.82 2.20
N GLN A 55 -3.47 -10.33 1.61
CA GLN A 55 -3.39 -11.23 0.48
C GLN A 55 -3.37 -10.42 -0.82
N TYR A 56 -2.55 -10.84 -1.77
CA TYR A 56 -2.50 -10.28 -3.10
C TYR A 56 -2.49 -11.38 -4.16
N GLU A 57 -3.15 -11.12 -5.28
CA GLU A 57 -3.25 -12.05 -6.41
C GLU A 57 -2.68 -11.40 -7.66
N VAL A 58 -1.79 -12.11 -8.34
CA VAL A 58 -1.19 -11.71 -9.61
C VAL A 58 -1.72 -12.60 -10.70
N PRO A 59 -2.42 -12.05 -11.70
CA PRO A 59 -2.77 -12.79 -12.90
C PRO A 59 -1.52 -12.99 -13.76
N LEU A 60 -1.01 -14.22 -13.82
CA LEU A 60 0.05 -14.62 -14.74
C LEU A 60 -0.54 -14.81 -16.14
N VAL A 61 0.12 -14.26 -17.16
CA VAL A 61 -0.40 -14.22 -18.53
C VAL A 61 0.33 -15.23 -19.40
N ALA A 62 -0.43 -15.97 -20.24
CA ALA A 62 0.13 -16.88 -21.22
C ALA A 62 0.95 -16.13 -22.29
N PRO A 63 1.95 -16.78 -22.92
CA PRO A 63 2.66 -16.21 -24.06
C PRO A 63 1.71 -15.88 -25.22
N TYR A 64 2.09 -14.90 -26.00
CA TYR A 64 1.35 -14.48 -27.20
C TYR A 64 2.24 -14.60 -28.44
N SER A 65 1.71 -15.19 -29.53
CA SER A 65 2.46 -15.47 -30.77
C SER A 65 1.60 -15.34 -32.03
N THR A 66 0.47 -14.60 -31.95
CA THR A 66 -0.43 -14.44 -33.10
C THR A 66 0.17 -13.49 -34.13
N GLY A 67 0.22 -13.89 -35.38
CA GLY A 67 0.74 -13.10 -36.49
C GLY A 67 2.26 -13.26 -36.70
N THR A 68 2.86 -12.28 -37.38
CA THR A 68 4.29 -12.21 -37.65
C THR A 68 4.81 -10.81 -37.32
N VAL A 69 6.09 -10.69 -37.07
CA VAL A 69 6.73 -9.39 -36.77
C VAL A 69 7.78 -8.99 -37.78
N VAL A 70 7.92 -7.71 -38.02
CA VAL A 70 9.00 -7.08 -38.74
C VAL A 70 9.75 -6.18 -37.75
N TYR A 71 11.06 -6.27 -37.71
CA TYR A 71 11.91 -5.39 -36.91
C TYR A 71 12.65 -4.40 -37.81
N ASP A 72 12.51 -3.13 -37.51
CA ASP A 72 13.22 -2.02 -38.15
C ASP A 72 14.18 -1.41 -37.10
N HIS A 73 15.50 -1.46 -37.42
CA HIS A 73 16.53 -1.04 -36.48
C HIS A 73 16.66 0.47 -36.36
N ALA A 74 16.62 1.19 -37.50
CA ALA A 74 16.97 2.60 -37.56
C ALA A 74 16.08 3.42 -38.54
N GLY A 75 14.83 3.04 -38.73
CA GLY A 75 13.90 3.72 -39.65
C GLY A 75 12.55 4.03 -39.01
N GLY A 76 11.73 4.76 -39.74
CA GLY A 76 10.35 5.04 -39.37
C GLY A 76 10.17 6.09 -38.27
N THR A 77 9.04 6.01 -37.58
CA THR A 77 8.66 6.96 -36.50
C THR A 77 9.43 6.73 -35.21
N TYR A 78 9.83 5.48 -34.95
CA TYR A 78 10.55 5.05 -33.75
C TYR A 78 11.72 4.17 -34.15
N GLU A 79 12.86 4.37 -33.50
CA GLU A 79 13.99 3.45 -33.63
C GLU A 79 13.71 2.12 -32.93
N ARG A 80 14.34 1.05 -33.38
CA ARG A 80 14.22 -0.30 -32.81
C ARG A 80 12.78 -0.79 -32.73
N MET A 81 12.02 -0.49 -33.79
CA MET A 81 10.59 -0.75 -33.84
C MET A 81 10.29 -2.19 -34.26
N LEU A 82 9.42 -2.85 -33.52
CA LEU A 82 8.87 -4.15 -33.83
C LEU A 82 7.41 -3.99 -34.23
N THR A 83 7.10 -4.21 -35.50
CA THR A 83 5.74 -4.08 -36.06
C THR A 83 5.08 -5.42 -36.18
N LEU A 84 3.90 -5.61 -35.58
CA LEU A 84 3.09 -6.80 -35.63
C LEU A 84 2.12 -6.74 -36.82
N SER A 85 2.08 -7.83 -37.62
CA SER A 85 1.12 -8.04 -38.67
C SER A 85 0.24 -9.26 -38.36
N GLY A 86 -1.07 -9.13 -38.53
CA GLY A 86 -2.02 -10.22 -38.29
C GLY A 86 -2.40 -10.44 -36.82
N GLY A 87 -2.22 -9.42 -35.97
CA GLY A 87 -2.57 -9.49 -34.56
C GLY A 87 -2.66 -8.14 -33.87
N THR A 88 -2.83 -8.17 -32.55
CA THR A 88 -2.84 -6.98 -31.68
C THR A 88 -2.01 -7.26 -30.46
N TRP A 89 -1.01 -6.43 -30.18
CA TRP A 89 -0.21 -6.55 -28.97
C TRP A 89 -1.10 -6.47 -27.73
N PRO A 90 -1.03 -7.45 -26.82
CA PRO A 90 -1.70 -7.34 -25.53
C PRO A 90 -1.16 -6.13 -24.74
N THR A 91 -1.98 -5.58 -23.86
CA THR A 91 -1.59 -4.40 -23.06
C THR A 91 -0.36 -4.66 -22.19
N TRP A 92 -0.17 -5.88 -21.71
CA TRP A 92 0.98 -6.29 -20.93
C TRP A 92 2.29 -6.42 -21.72
N ALA A 93 2.25 -6.35 -23.07
CA ALA A 93 3.44 -6.46 -23.91
C ALA A 93 4.52 -5.40 -23.62
N ALA A 94 4.13 -4.26 -23.03
CA ALA A 94 5.08 -3.24 -22.56
C ALA A 94 6.09 -3.77 -21.51
N TYR A 95 5.76 -4.86 -20.84
CA TYR A 95 6.59 -5.50 -19.80
C TYR A 95 7.07 -6.88 -20.22
N GLY A 96 7.03 -7.14 -21.51
CA GLY A 96 7.31 -8.45 -22.10
C GLY A 96 8.76 -8.62 -22.51
N LYS A 97 9.10 -9.90 -22.74
CA LYS A 97 10.31 -10.32 -23.44
C LYS A 97 9.91 -11.01 -24.73
N VAL A 98 10.50 -10.60 -25.85
CA VAL A 98 10.20 -11.15 -27.18
C VAL A 98 11.26 -12.13 -27.61
N ILE A 99 10.86 -13.29 -28.08
CA ILE A 99 11.76 -14.28 -28.71
C ILE A 99 11.63 -14.13 -30.22
N ILE A 100 12.75 -13.83 -30.89
CA ILE A 100 12.87 -13.78 -32.37
C ILE A 100 14.05 -14.68 -32.73
N SER A 101 13.86 -15.65 -33.62
CA SER A 101 14.92 -16.61 -34.04
C SER A 101 15.60 -17.31 -32.84
N GLY A 102 14.88 -17.55 -31.75
CA GLY A 102 15.43 -18.20 -30.56
C GLY A 102 16.25 -17.28 -29.64
N ILE A 103 16.35 -15.99 -29.92
CA ILE A 103 17.03 -14.99 -29.10
C ILE A 103 15.97 -14.17 -28.38
N ILE A 104 16.21 -13.89 -27.08
CA ILE A 104 15.33 -13.09 -26.22
C ILE A 104 15.75 -11.64 -26.29
N TYR A 105 14.77 -10.75 -26.48
CA TYR A 105 14.95 -9.30 -26.48
C TYR A 105 13.98 -8.64 -25.52
N ASP A 106 14.42 -7.59 -24.85
CA ASP A 106 13.61 -6.84 -23.88
C ASP A 106 12.79 -5.75 -24.57
N VAL A 107 11.50 -5.69 -24.26
CA VAL A 107 10.62 -4.62 -24.74
C VAL A 107 10.87 -3.35 -23.90
N GLU A 108 11.11 -2.24 -24.57
CA GLU A 108 11.25 -0.93 -23.96
C GLU A 108 9.87 -0.30 -23.69
N SER A 109 9.01 -0.31 -24.73
CA SER A 109 7.66 0.27 -24.60
C SER A 109 6.70 -0.26 -25.67
N ARG A 110 5.40 -0.16 -25.38
CA ARG A 110 4.31 -0.41 -26.33
C ARG A 110 3.79 0.94 -26.83
N LYS A 111 3.98 1.20 -28.12
CA LYS A 111 3.60 2.47 -28.77
C LYS A 111 2.15 2.45 -29.28
N SER A 112 1.72 1.32 -29.83
CA SER A 112 0.37 1.14 -30.37
C SER A 112 -0.12 -0.31 -30.23
N ASN A 113 -1.26 -0.61 -30.83
CA ASN A 113 -1.79 -1.98 -30.93
C ASN A 113 -0.92 -2.90 -31.78
N THR A 114 -0.07 -2.35 -32.63
CA THR A 114 0.77 -3.10 -33.56
C THR A 114 2.26 -2.78 -33.45
N GLU A 115 2.65 -1.84 -32.59
CA GLU A 115 4.04 -1.37 -32.51
C GLU A 115 4.58 -1.47 -31.10
N LEU A 116 5.76 -2.09 -30.98
CA LEU A 116 6.61 -2.10 -29.79
C LEU A 116 7.97 -1.52 -30.12
N THR A 117 8.69 -0.99 -29.13
CA THR A 117 10.13 -0.69 -29.25
C THR A 117 10.91 -1.65 -28.36
N LEU A 118 12.07 -2.08 -28.85
CA LEU A 118 13.02 -2.89 -28.09
C LEU A 118 14.06 -1.98 -27.40
N THR A 119 14.65 -2.46 -26.32
CA THR A 119 15.67 -1.70 -25.58
C THR A 119 16.94 -1.55 -26.43
N GLU A 120 17.70 -0.49 -26.15
CA GLU A 120 18.95 -0.19 -26.85
C GLU A 120 19.98 -1.33 -26.75
N ASN A 121 20.07 -1.95 -25.58
CA ASN A 121 21.04 -2.99 -25.27
C ASN A 121 20.53 -4.40 -25.56
N SER A 122 19.27 -4.57 -25.99
CA SER A 122 18.64 -5.88 -26.24
C SER A 122 17.74 -5.80 -27.47
N ASN A 123 18.37 -5.90 -28.65
CA ASN A 123 17.68 -5.86 -29.96
C ASN A 123 18.49 -6.63 -31.02
N PRO A 124 17.91 -6.95 -32.21
CA PRO A 124 18.58 -7.67 -33.27
C PRO A 124 19.81 -6.98 -33.89
N GLY A 125 19.94 -5.64 -33.74
CA GLY A 125 21.06 -4.86 -34.28
C GLY A 125 20.97 -4.58 -35.80
N ALA A 126 20.07 -5.25 -36.53
CA ALA A 126 19.81 -5.06 -37.96
C ALA A 126 18.37 -5.41 -38.25
N ASP A 127 17.83 -4.91 -39.38
CA ASP A 127 16.47 -5.17 -39.82
C ASP A 127 16.19 -6.65 -39.96
N VAL A 128 15.00 -7.07 -39.51
CA VAL A 128 14.51 -8.44 -39.64
C VAL A 128 13.20 -8.43 -40.42
N SER A 129 13.16 -9.18 -41.50
CA SER A 129 11.94 -9.37 -42.31
C SER A 129 10.89 -10.15 -41.53
N SER A 130 9.67 -10.21 -42.09
CA SER A 130 8.54 -10.90 -41.44
C SER A 130 8.90 -12.30 -40.94
N ILE A 131 8.81 -12.48 -39.61
CA ILE A 131 9.21 -13.72 -38.93
C ILE A 131 8.24 -14.07 -37.80
N ALA A 132 8.18 -15.35 -37.47
CA ALA A 132 7.44 -15.85 -36.33
C ALA A 132 8.15 -15.43 -35.02
N TYR A 133 7.38 -15.15 -33.99
CA TYR A 133 7.85 -14.68 -32.69
C TYR A 133 7.02 -15.30 -31.57
N SER A 134 7.50 -15.11 -30.34
CA SER A 134 6.71 -15.30 -29.13
C SER A 134 7.05 -14.21 -28.15
N ILE A 135 6.05 -13.62 -27.51
CA ILE A 135 6.24 -12.68 -26.40
C ILE A 135 5.67 -13.29 -25.13
N TYR A 136 6.40 -13.15 -24.04
CA TYR A 136 5.99 -13.65 -22.72
C TYR A 136 6.31 -12.63 -21.64
N ARG A 137 5.72 -12.79 -20.48
CA ARG A 137 5.94 -11.93 -19.30
C ARG A 137 6.38 -12.77 -18.11
N THR A 138 7.44 -12.33 -17.46
CA THR A 138 7.95 -12.94 -16.22
C THR A 138 7.89 -11.99 -15.04
N THR A 139 7.86 -10.69 -15.30
CA THR A 139 7.96 -9.62 -14.29
C THR A 139 6.60 -9.00 -14.02
N TYR A 140 6.20 -8.95 -12.77
CA TYR A 140 4.92 -8.40 -12.32
C TYR A 140 5.14 -7.42 -11.19
N THR A 141 4.62 -6.19 -11.34
CA THR A 141 4.73 -5.13 -10.34
C THR A 141 4.03 -5.53 -9.04
N MET A 142 4.69 -5.29 -7.92
CA MET A 142 4.14 -5.50 -6.58
C MET A 142 3.23 -4.34 -6.18
N PRO A 143 2.34 -4.51 -5.18
CA PRO A 143 1.60 -3.40 -4.60
C PRO A 143 2.53 -2.26 -4.18
N SER A 144 2.09 -1.01 -4.34
CA SER A 144 2.89 0.18 -4.00
C SER A 144 3.21 0.30 -2.51
N ASP A 145 2.46 -0.42 -1.66
CA ASP A 145 2.66 -0.51 -0.21
C ASP A 145 3.44 -1.76 0.22
N TYR A 146 4.07 -2.47 -0.71
CA TYR A 146 4.81 -3.69 -0.44
C TYR A 146 6.05 -3.46 0.46
N ARG A 147 6.19 -4.30 1.51
CA ARG A 147 7.37 -4.33 2.40
C ARG A 147 8.09 -5.67 2.43
N GLY A 148 7.37 -6.76 2.26
CA GLY A 148 7.91 -8.12 2.27
C GLY A 148 6.80 -9.13 2.05
N SER A 149 7.13 -10.36 1.66
CA SER A 149 6.13 -11.40 1.40
C SER A 149 6.61 -12.78 1.83
N PHE A 150 5.63 -13.69 2.01
CA PHE A 150 5.87 -15.12 2.01
C PHE A 150 5.96 -15.64 0.58
N SER A 151 6.50 -16.86 0.42
CA SER A 151 6.58 -17.48 -0.89
C SER A 151 5.20 -17.62 -1.53
N PRO A 152 5.08 -17.23 -2.81
CA PRO A 152 3.82 -17.32 -3.55
C PRO A 152 3.43 -18.76 -3.84
N VAL A 153 2.12 -18.96 -4.07
CA VAL A 153 1.51 -20.25 -4.40
C VAL A 153 0.76 -20.11 -5.72
N LEU A 154 0.91 -21.07 -6.60
CA LEU A 154 0.11 -21.17 -7.83
C LEU A 154 -1.26 -21.75 -7.51
N GLU A 155 -2.33 -21.12 -8.02
CA GLU A 155 -3.70 -21.56 -7.74
C GLU A 155 -4.01 -22.91 -8.37
N SER A 156 -3.54 -23.15 -9.58
CA SER A 156 -3.83 -24.37 -10.35
C SER A 156 -3.28 -25.65 -9.72
N SER A 157 -2.10 -25.57 -9.11
CA SER A 157 -1.40 -26.74 -8.54
C SER A 157 -1.31 -26.72 -7.04
N ASN A 158 -1.70 -25.61 -6.39
CA ASN A 158 -1.45 -25.33 -4.97
C ASN A 158 0.03 -25.50 -4.58
N SER A 159 0.92 -25.31 -5.54
CA SER A 159 2.37 -25.47 -5.36
C SER A 159 3.02 -24.17 -4.95
N GLN A 160 3.82 -24.24 -3.89
CA GLN A 160 4.62 -23.10 -3.45
C GLN A 160 5.84 -22.91 -4.33
N LEU A 161 6.06 -21.70 -4.83
CA LEU A 161 7.24 -21.33 -5.59
C LEU A 161 8.48 -21.23 -4.67
N LYS A 162 9.62 -21.67 -5.17
CA LYS A 162 10.90 -21.60 -4.45
C LYS A 162 11.57 -20.25 -4.69
N TYR A 163 11.93 -19.57 -3.60
CA TYR A 163 12.72 -18.33 -3.70
C TYR A 163 14.16 -18.63 -4.15
N ILE A 164 14.66 -17.79 -5.06
CA ILE A 164 16.06 -17.79 -5.52
C ILE A 164 16.59 -16.37 -5.41
N SER A 165 17.82 -16.23 -4.93
CA SER A 165 18.48 -14.93 -4.84
C SER A 165 18.77 -14.30 -6.21
N PRO A 166 18.82 -12.97 -6.33
CA PRO A 166 19.06 -12.30 -7.60
C PRO A 166 20.34 -12.69 -8.32
N ASP A 167 21.40 -13.05 -7.59
CA ASP A 167 22.66 -13.52 -8.15
C ASP A 167 22.55 -14.91 -8.80
N GLN A 168 21.76 -15.80 -8.24
CA GLN A 168 21.47 -17.11 -8.82
C GLN A 168 20.45 -17.03 -9.97
N TRP A 169 19.62 -15.99 -9.99
CA TRP A 169 18.58 -15.79 -10.99
C TRP A 169 19.14 -15.70 -12.41
N ASN A 170 20.22 -14.96 -12.62
CA ASN A 170 20.88 -14.83 -13.93
C ASN A 170 21.29 -16.16 -14.53
N GLN A 171 21.65 -17.15 -13.69
CA GLN A 171 22.05 -18.48 -14.16
C GLN A 171 20.85 -19.31 -14.65
N LEU A 172 19.66 -19.07 -14.10
CA LEU A 172 18.43 -19.75 -14.52
C LEU A 172 17.90 -19.20 -15.84
N GLU A 173 17.82 -17.90 -16.00
CA GLU A 173 17.26 -17.23 -17.16
C GLU A 173 18.00 -17.58 -18.47
N ILE A 174 19.31 -17.92 -18.37
CA ILE A 174 20.12 -18.36 -19.51
C ILE A 174 19.77 -19.79 -19.94
N ARG A 175 19.28 -20.64 -19.03
CA ARG A 175 19.14 -22.09 -19.28
C ARG A 175 17.78 -22.48 -19.82
N GLU A 176 16.70 -21.85 -19.38
CA GLU A 176 15.32 -22.26 -19.73
C GLU A 176 14.58 -21.12 -20.44
N ARG A 177 14.36 -21.30 -21.73
CA ARG A 177 13.67 -20.33 -22.61
C ARG A 177 12.24 -20.72 -22.94
N THR A 178 11.77 -21.88 -22.47
CA THR A 178 10.44 -22.42 -22.77
C THR A 178 9.48 -22.09 -21.64
N ALA A 179 8.32 -21.56 -22.01
CA ALA A 179 7.23 -21.35 -21.06
C ALA A 179 6.72 -22.68 -20.50
N SER A 180 6.53 -22.77 -19.20
CA SER A 180 6.10 -23.97 -18.46
C SER A 180 5.37 -23.54 -17.18
N THR A 181 5.16 -24.46 -16.26
CA THR A 181 4.68 -24.10 -14.91
C THR A 181 5.80 -23.42 -14.11
N PRO A 182 5.62 -22.21 -13.59
CA PRO A 182 6.62 -21.56 -12.76
C PRO A 182 6.99 -22.39 -11.53
N THR A 183 8.26 -22.45 -11.20
CA THR A 183 8.79 -23.16 -10.03
C THR A 183 9.60 -22.27 -9.12
N PHE A 184 10.15 -21.20 -9.66
CA PHE A 184 11.03 -20.28 -8.95
C PHE A 184 10.50 -18.85 -9.01
N TRP A 185 10.88 -18.06 -8.02
CA TRP A 185 10.60 -16.64 -7.98
C TRP A 185 11.74 -15.86 -7.30
N THR A 186 11.82 -14.59 -7.65
CA THR A 186 12.71 -13.63 -7.00
C THR A 186 12.05 -12.24 -6.93
N LEU A 187 12.65 -11.33 -6.19
CA LEU A 187 12.26 -9.92 -6.12
C LEU A 187 13.38 -9.06 -6.69
N LEU A 188 12.99 -8.15 -7.57
CA LEU A 188 13.87 -7.14 -8.15
C LEU A 188 13.22 -5.76 -8.00
N GLY A 189 14.01 -4.68 -8.16
CA GLY A 189 13.44 -3.35 -8.34
C GLY A 189 12.62 -3.32 -9.63
N ASP A 190 11.45 -2.68 -9.61
CA ASP A 190 10.65 -2.52 -10.82
C ASP A 190 11.35 -1.50 -11.76
N PRO A 191 11.76 -1.89 -12.97
CA PRO A 191 12.47 -0.99 -13.88
C PRO A 191 11.57 0.14 -14.41
N ASN A 192 10.25 -0.02 -14.33
CA ASN A 192 9.28 0.93 -14.89
C ASN A 192 8.64 1.85 -13.84
N THR A 193 8.83 1.55 -12.56
CA THR A 193 8.18 2.31 -11.46
C THR A 193 9.16 2.57 -10.34
N TYR A 194 9.50 3.84 -10.11
CA TYR A 194 10.40 4.23 -9.02
C TYR A 194 9.87 3.82 -7.65
N ALA A 195 10.80 3.41 -6.77
CA ALA A 195 10.52 2.99 -5.41
C ALA A 195 9.51 1.82 -5.29
N SER A 196 9.38 1.03 -6.36
CA SER A 196 8.52 -0.15 -6.42
C SER A 196 9.34 -1.42 -6.59
N MET A 197 8.79 -2.53 -6.15
CA MET A 197 9.35 -3.86 -6.34
C MET A 197 8.55 -4.62 -7.40
N ALA A 198 9.22 -5.53 -8.09
CA ALA A 198 8.58 -6.48 -8.99
C ALA A 198 8.90 -7.91 -8.56
N ILE A 199 7.91 -8.78 -8.63
CA ILE A 199 8.10 -10.21 -8.52
C ILE A 199 8.41 -10.77 -9.91
N VAL A 200 9.45 -11.58 -10.00
CA VAL A 200 9.84 -12.24 -11.24
C VAL A 200 9.69 -13.74 -11.04
N VAL A 201 9.03 -14.41 -11.98
CA VAL A 201 8.78 -15.85 -11.95
C VAL A 201 9.51 -16.57 -13.06
N HIS A 202 9.97 -17.81 -12.79
CA HIS A 202 10.68 -18.62 -13.75
C HIS A 202 10.32 -20.11 -13.63
N PRO A 203 10.14 -20.81 -14.76
CA PRO A 203 9.99 -20.28 -16.12
C PRO A 203 8.74 -19.40 -16.28
N ALA A 204 8.61 -18.73 -17.43
CA ALA A 204 7.38 -18.04 -17.77
C ALA A 204 6.20 -19.03 -17.81
N VAL A 205 5.02 -18.61 -17.39
CA VAL A 205 3.84 -19.46 -17.40
C VAL A 205 3.43 -19.84 -18.84
N SER A 206 3.09 -21.10 -19.09
CA SER A 206 2.62 -21.56 -20.39
C SER A 206 1.13 -21.32 -20.65
N THR A 207 0.33 -21.33 -19.62
CA THR A 207 -1.11 -21.05 -19.63
C THR A 207 -1.44 -20.01 -18.57
N ALA A 208 -2.39 -19.13 -18.88
CA ALA A 208 -2.79 -18.10 -17.91
C ALA A 208 -3.30 -18.73 -16.61
N GLU A 209 -2.78 -18.27 -15.47
CA GLU A 209 -3.18 -18.73 -14.14
C GLU A 209 -3.02 -17.62 -13.11
N ARG A 210 -3.43 -17.87 -11.87
CA ARG A 210 -3.26 -16.93 -10.76
C ARG A 210 -2.17 -17.41 -9.82
N MET A 211 -1.34 -16.46 -9.42
CA MET A 211 -0.36 -16.62 -8.36
C MET A 211 -0.83 -15.81 -7.16
N ARG A 212 -0.85 -16.42 -6.00
CA ARG A 212 -1.35 -15.84 -4.76
C ARG A 212 -0.25 -15.82 -3.70
N PHE A 213 -0.14 -14.75 -2.96
CA PHE A 213 0.79 -14.66 -1.82
C PHE A 213 0.25 -13.73 -0.74
N ILE A 214 0.77 -13.92 0.46
CA ILE A 214 0.57 -13.00 1.59
C ILE A 214 1.78 -12.08 1.65
N TYR A 215 1.54 -10.79 1.71
CA TYR A 215 2.58 -9.78 1.84
C TYR A 215 2.32 -8.87 3.03
N GLN A 216 3.37 -8.24 3.53
CA GLN A 216 3.28 -7.20 4.52
C GLN A 216 3.19 -5.86 3.82
N ARG A 217 2.09 -5.16 4.04
CA ARG A 217 1.88 -3.81 3.49
C ARG A 217 2.56 -2.75 4.37
N ALA A 218 2.97 -1.65 3.76
CA ALA A 218 3.42 -0.47 4.50
C ALA A 218 2.23 0.25 5.12
N PRO A 219 2.39 0.82 6.33
CA PRO A 219 1.39 1.72 6.89
C PRO A 219 1.15 2.92 5.99
N ARG A 220 -0.08 3.44 5.97
CA ARG A 220 -0.41 4.67 5.25
C ARG A 220 0.46 5.83 5.75
N GLN A 221 0.99 6.62 4.83
CA GLN A 221 1.74 7.83 5.17
C GLN A 221 0.79 8.92 5.68
N LEU A 222 1.21 9.63 6.72
CA LEU A 222 0.49 10.78 7.27
C LEU A 222 0.93 12.05 6.53
N ARG A 223 0.07 12.63 5.71
CA ARG A 223 0.32 13.85 4.93
C ARG A 223 -0.50 15.03 5.43
N TYR A 224 -1.79 14.80 5.70
CA TYR A 224 -2.79 15.82 5.97
C TYR A 224 -3.23 15.75 7.44
N ASP A 225 -2.88 16.79 8.19
CA ASP A 225 -3.13 16.87 9.65
C ASP A 225 -4.43 17.60 10.00
N GLY A 226 -5.20 18.03 9.01
CA GLY A 226 -6.46 18.74 9.23
C GLY A 226 -6.30 20.23 9.52
N TYR A 227 -5.10 20.78 9.34
CA TYR A 227 -4.79 22.21 9.55
C TYR A 227 -4.37 22.87 8.23
N GLY A 228 -4.51 24.18 8.13
CA GLY A 228 -4.17 24.91 6.91
C GLY A 228 -5.25 24.78 5.83
N SER A 229 -4.87 24.38 4.62
CA SER A 229 -5.76 24.27 3.46
C SER A 229 -6.85 23.19 3.62
N GLU A 230 -6.62 22.17 4.45
CA GLU A 230 -7.49 21.04 4.69
C GLU A 230 -8.79 21.39 5.44
N ARG A 231 -8.94 22.63 5.88
CA ARG A 231 -10.14 23.17 6.54
C ARG A 231 -10.60 24.52 6.02
N THR A 232 -10.07 24.93 4.86
CA THR A 232 -10.40 26.24 4.26
C THR A 232 -11.70 26.15 3.47
N GLY A 233 -12.60 27.13 3.68
CA GLY A 233 -13.90 27.18 3.00
C GLY A 233 -15.02 26.46 3.77
N THR A 234 -16.02 26.04 3.03
CA THR A 234 -17.19 25.31 3.55
C THR A 234 -17.62 24.23 2.57
N VAL A 235 -18.38 23.25 3.06
CA VAL A 235 -18.88 22.14 2.26
C VAL A 235 -20.39 21.97 2.40
N THR A 236 -20.99 21.46 1.33
CA THR A 236 -22.43 21.12 1.28
C THR A 236 -22.56 19.69 0.75
N ILE A 237 -23.46 18.92 1.39
CA ILE A 237 -23.82 17.56 0.99
C ILE A 237 -25.27 17.27 1.41
N SER A 238 -26.03 16.60 0.56
CA SER A 238 -27.39 16.15 0.88
C SER A 238 -27.39 14.89 1.74
N ALA A 239 -28.43 14.67 2.52
CA ALA A 239 -28.60 13.41 3.24
C ALA A 239 -28.61 12.21 2.28
N ALA A 240 -28.07 11.08 2.72
CA ALA A 240 -27.94 9.85 1.94
C ALA A 240 -27.15 10.00 0.62
N ALA A 241 -26.35 11.07 0.46
CA ALA A 241 -25.50 11.31 -0.70
C ALA A 241 -24.02 11.04 -0.40
N THR A 242 -23.24 10.88 -1.47
CA THR A 242 -21.77 10.77 -1.42
C THR A 242 -21.08 12.00 -2.02
N ALA A 243 -21.76 12.78 -2.88
CA ALA A 243 -21.17 13.93 -3.57
C ALA A 243 -21.09 15.16 -2.65
N VAL A 244 -19.87 15.62 -2.37
CA VAL A 244 -19.57 16.82 -1.58
C VAL A 244 -19.24 17.96 -2.51
N THR A 245 -19.91 19.09 -2.35
CA THR A 245 -19.59 20.34 -3.05
C THR A 245 -18.94 21.32 -2.08
N GLY A 246 -17.79 21.84 -2.43
CA GLY A 246 -17.02 22.82 -1.68
C GLY A 246 -17.21 24.24 -2.20
N THR A 247 -17.15 25.22 -1.30
CA THR A 247 -17.06 26.65 -1.60
C THR A 247 -15.76 27.18 -1.03
N THR A 248 -14.91 27.76 -1.88
CA THR A 248 -13.54 28.21 -1.53
C THR A 248 -12.67 27.11 -0.93
N THR A 249 -12.89 25.86 -1.35
CA THR A 249 -12.10 24.68 -0.94
C THR A 249 -10.92 24.47 -1.90
N THR A 250 -9.93 23.66 -1.45
CA THR A 250 -8.77 23.26 -2.24
C THR A 250 -8.59 21.75 -2.14
N PHE A 251 -9.56 20.99 -2.62
CA PHE A 251 -9.43 19.53 -2.65
C PHE A 251 -8.33 19.10 -3.60
N LEU A 252 -7.64 18.01 -3.27
CA LEU A 252 -6.53 17.43 -4.04
C LEU A 252 -6.83 15.96 -4.34
N THR A 253 -6.23 15.43 -5.40
CA THR A 253 -6.30 14.00 -5.74
C THR A 253 -5.74 13.13 -4.60
N GLU A 254 -4.72 13.63 -3.92
CA GLU A 254 -4.03 12.95 -2.81
C GLU A 254 -4.90 12.83 -1.55
N HIS A 255 -6.01 13.58 -1.45
CA HIS A 255 -6.99 13.42 -0.37
C HIS A 255 -7.78 12.12 -0.47
N ILE A 256 -7.71 11.38 -1.58
CA ILE A 256 -8.37 10.06 -1.69
C ILE A 256 -7.88 9.14 -0.57
N GLY A 257 -8.83 8.56 0.16
CA GLY A 257 -8.57 7.73 1.33
C GLY A 257 -8.35 8.50 2.64
N SER A 258 -8.28 9.85 2.63
CA SER A 258 -8.31 10.65 3.85
C SER A 258 -9.74 10.76 4.39
N VAL A 259 -9.86 11.12 5.65
CA VAL A 259 -11.15 11.30 6.34
C VAL A 259 -11.56 12.75 6.28
N ILE A 260 -12.79 13.03 5.82
CA ILE A 260 -13.43 14.32 5.96
C ILE A 260 -14.37 14.29 7.17
N ARG A 261 -14.32 15.33 8.00
CA ARG A 261 -15.18 15.54 9.17
C ARG A 261 -16.04 16.78 8.96
N PHE A 262 -17.32 16.67 9.26
CA PHE A 262 -18.30 17.76 9.13
C PHE A 262 -18.52 18.43 10.49
N GLY A 263 -18.41 19.75 10.51
CA GLY A 263 -18.65 20.59 11.68
C GLY A 263 -20.01 21.29 11.65
N THR A 264 -20.01 22.53 12.18
CA THR A 264 -21.16 23.45 12.09
C THR A 264 -20.90 24.53 11.03
N THR A 265 -21.80 25.46 10.85
CA THR A 265 -21.59 26.62 9.96
C THR A 265 -20.52 27.59 10.48
N SER A 266 -20.28 27.62 11.79
CA SER A 266 -19.29 28.50 12.46
C SER A 266 -18.01 27.79 12.85
N ASP A 267 -18.10 26.53 13.29
CA ASP A 267 -17.03 25.86 13.99
C ASP A 267 -16.38 24.76 13.17
N VAL A 268 -15.06 24.82 13.07
CA VAL A 268 -14.25 23.77 12.47
C VAL A 268 -14.28 22.52 13.37
N PRO A 269 -14.57 21.34 12.82
CA PRO A 269 -14.68 20.12 13.61
C PRO A 269 -13.35 19.67 14.17
N THR A 270 -13.38 19.19 15.41
CA THR A 270 -12.27 18.50 16.11
C THR A 270 -12.60 17.01 16.24
N GLY A 271 -11.69 16.22 16.80
CA GLY A 271 -11.97 14.87 17.27
C GLY A 271 -13.03 14.84 18.38
N ILE A 272 -13.52 13.65 18.72
CA ILE A 272 -14.60 13.45 19.73
C ILE A 272 -14.28 14.10 21.08
N SER A 273 -13.02 14.06 21.48
CA SER A 273 -12.56 14.64 22.76
C SER A 273 -12.20 16.13 22.68
N GLY A 274 -12.41 16.79 21.53
CA GLY A 274 -12.11 18.20 21.33
C GLY A 274 -13.26 19.14 21.71
N LEU A 275 -13.02 20.46 21.55
CA LEU A 275 -14.01 21.49 21.92
C LEU A 275 -15.23 21.50 20.98
N ASN A 276 -15.04 21.19 19.69
CA ASN A 276 -16.08 21.16 18.65
C ASN A 276 -16.14 19.79 18.01
N PRO A 277 -16.67 18.76 18.67
CA PRO A 277 -16.71 17.40 18.11
C PRO A 277 -17.39 17.37 16.75
N TYR A 278 -16.80 16.63 15.82
CA TYR A 278 -17.41 16.47 14.50
C TYR A 278 -18.82 15.86 14.60
N LYS A 279 -19.67 16.22 13.66
CA LYS A 279 -21.06 15.71 13.59
C LYS A 279 -21.14 14.36 12.90
N GLU A 280 -20.35 14.18 11.86
CA GLU A 280 -20.22 12.96 11.07
C GLU A 280 -18.84 12.95 10.39
N GLN A 281 -18.29 11.77 10.12
CA GLN A 281 -17.06 11.61 9.36
C GLN A 281 -17.23 10.54 8.30
N GLN A 282 -16.52 10.70 7.17
CA GLN A 282 -16.50 9.74 6.08
C GLN A 282 -15.15 9.73 5.38
N THR A 283 -14.83 8.63 4.71
CA THR A 283 -13.61 8.53 3.88
C THR A 283 -13.87 9.10 2.49
N ILE A 284 -12.91 9.85 1.96
CA ILE A 284 -12.95 10.37 0.58
C ILE A 284 -12.64 9.22 -0.37
N GLY A 285 -13.59 8.91 -1.27
CA GLY A 285 -13.47 7.82 -2.24
C GLY A 285 -12.88 8.27 -3.58
N THR A 286 -13.34 9.43 -4.10
CA THR A 286 -12.88 9.95 -5.39
C THR A 286 -12.72 11.47 -5.37
N TYR A 287 -11.80 11.95 -6.21
CA TYR A 287 -11.58 13.37 -6.49
C TYR A 287 -12.13 13.73 -7.87
N THR A 288 -12.85 14.83 -7.98
CA THR A 288 -13.37 15.36 -9.25
C THR A 288 -12.75 16.71 -9.59
N SER A 289 -12.67 17.62 -8.62
CA SER A 289 -12.07 18.96 -8.78
C SER A 289 -11.70 19.56 -7.42
N ALA A 290 -11.04 20.70 -7.41
CA ALA A 290 -10.72 21.45 -6.18
C ALA A 290 -11.96 21.83 -5.33
N THR A 291 -13.15 21.74 -5.90
CA THR A 291 -14.42 22.02 -5.21
C THR A 291 -15.39 20.85 -5.22
N SER A 292 -14.99 19.66 -5.69
CA SER A 292 -15.88 18.50 -5.75
C SER A 292 -15.11 17.19 -5.48
N ILE A 293 -15.62 16.42 -4.51
CA ILE A 293 -15.17 15.08 -4.17
C ILE A 293 -16.37 14.17 -3.94
N ALA A 294 -16.15 12.86 -3.99
CA ALA A 294 -17.17 11.91 -3.54
C ALA A 294 -16.63 11.04 -2.41
N LEU A 295 -17.50 10.72 -1.47
CA LEU A 295 -17.24 9.89 -0.31
C LEU A 295 -17.34 8.41 -0.67
N SER A 296 -16.65 7.56 0.08
CA SER A 296 -16.73 6.09 -0.06
C SER A 296 -18.08 5.53 0.40
N ALA A 297 -18.77 6.23 1.31
CA ALA A 297 -20.11 5.89 1.78
C ALA A 297 -20.95 7.15 1.93
N ALA A 298 -22.28 6.99 1.83
CA ALA A 298 -23.22 8.10 1.99
C ALA A 298 -23.25 8.61 3.44
N VAL A 299 -23.43 9.94 3.59
CA VAL A 299 -23.67 10.56 4.89
C VAL A 299 -25.09 10.30 5.36
N THR A 300 -25.28 10.29 6.67
CA THR A 300 -26.63 10.13 7.27
C THR A 300 -27.40 11.44 7.20
N ASN A 301 -26.76 12.56 7.49
CA ASN A 301 -27.39 13.86 7.61
C ASN A 301 -27.03 14.79 6.45
N ALA A 302 -27.90 15.78 6.17
CA ALA A 302 -27.57 16.85 5.25
C ALA A 302 -26.73 17.92 5.95
N TYR A 303 -25.74 18.45 5.25
CA TYR A 303 -24.89 19.55 5.70
C TYR A 303 -24.90 20.66 4.65
N SER A 304 -25.21 21.89 5.07
CA SER A 304 -25.27 23.06 4.18
C SER A 304 -24.30 24.11 4.64
N ALA A 305 -23.31 24.42 3.80
CA ALA A 305 -22.26 25.43 4.04
C ALA A 305 -21.56 25.28 5.39
N VAL A 306 -21.28 24.05 5.82
CA VAL A 306 -20.63 23.77 7.11
C VAL A 306 -19.11 23.82 7.00
N LYS A 307 -18.45 24.12 8.10
CA LYS A 307 -16.99 23.94 8.26
C LYS A 307 -16.64 22.46 8.25
N TYR A 308 -15.44 22.15 7.79
CA TYR A 308 -14.95 20.79 7.66
C TYR A 308 -13.47 20.71 7.97
N THR A 309 -12.95 19.48 8.14
CA THR A 309 -11.51 19.18 8.12
C THR A 309 -11.27 17.92 7.31
N ILE A 310 -10.13 17.86 6.62
CA ILE A 310 -9.63 16.65 5.96
C ILE A 310 -8.34 16.25 6.66
N SER A 311 -8.26 14.99 7.12
CA SER A 311 -7.08 14.47 7.80
C SER A 311 -6.87 13.00 7.48
N ASP A 312 -5.61 12.55 7.46
CA ASP A 312 -5.30 11.16 7.18
C ASP A 312 -5.73 10.24 8.33
N PRO A 313 -6.36 9.09 8.04
CA PRO A 313 -6.64 8.08 9.06
C PRO A 313 -5.33 7.49 9.57
N ILE A 314 -5.29 7.19 10.86
CA ILE A 314 -4.19 6.47 11.49
C ILE A 314 -4.36 4.98 11.20
N ASP A 315 -3.50 4.45 10.34
CA ASP A 315 -3.51 3.05 9.94
C ASP A 315 -2.74 2.21 10.98
N VAL A 316 -3.39 1.91 12.10
CA VAL A 316 -2.82 1.09 13.16
C VAL A 316 -3.85 0.12 13.73
N TYR A 317 -3.37 -1.02 14.22
CA TYR A 317 -4.21 -1.91 15.02
C TYR A 317 -4.64 -1.23 16.33
N PRO A 318 -5.92 -1.35 16.75
CA PRO A 318 -6.40 -0.68 17.95
C PRO A 318 -5.59 -0.94 19.21
N GLY A 319 -5.03 -2.15 19.38
CA GLY A 319 -4.15 -2.49 20.49
C GLY A 319 -2.81 -1.75 20.54
N THR A 320 -2.43 -1.07 19.44
CA THR A 320 -1.17 -0.30 19.35
C THR A 320 -1.37 1.21 19.57
N ILE A 321 -2.62 1.69 19.65
CA ILE A 321 -2.93 3.13 19.75
C ILE A 321 -2.29 3.75 21.00
N ASN A 322 -2.34 3.09 22.16
CA ASN A 322 -1.71 3.58 23.39
C ASN A 322 -0.19 3.72 23.22
N ALA A 323 0.47 2.72 22.59
CA ALA A 323 1.90 2.80 22.32
C ALA A 323 2.24 3.95 21.36
N LEU A 324 1.39 4.22 20.36
CA LEU A 324 1.57 5.36 19.48
C LEU A 324 1.46 6.69 20.24
N ILE A 325 0.43 6.87 21.06
CA ILE A 325 0.24 8.09 21.84
C ILE A 325 1.43 8.33 22.76
N ARG A 326 1.87 7.31 23.54
CA ARG A 326 3.04 7.44 24.42
C ARG A 326 4.34 7.67 23.65
N GLY A 327 4.47 7.08 22.47
CA GLY A 327 5.60 7.33 21.57
C GLY A 327 5.64 8.78 21.08
N ILE A 328 4.49 9.36 20.77
CA ILE A 328 4.36 10.76 20.36
C ILE A 328 4.74 11.70 21.50
N GLU A 329 4.23 11.47 22.71
CA GLU A 329 4.58 12.25 23.91
C GLU A 329 6.09 12.20 24.19
N TYR A 330 6.69 11.01 24.10
CA TYR A 330 8.14 10.82 24.27
C TYR A 330 8.96 11.58 23.23
N GLN A 331 8.62 11.44 21.93
CA GLN A 331 9.32 12.16 20.87
C GLN A 331 9.17 13.68 20.99
N PHE A 332 7.99 14.14 21.39
CA PHE A 332 7.74 15.56 21.65
C PHE A 332 8.57 16.07 22.82
N ALA A 333 8.66 15.31 23.92
CA ALA A 333 9.48 15.67 25.07
C ALA A 333 10.97 15.80 24.71
N ILE A 334 11.50 14.89 23.87
CA ILE A 334 12.87 14.98 23.33
C ILE A 334 13.06 16.27 22.52
N MET A 335 12.17 16.52 21.55
CA MET A 335 12.32 17.65 20.63
C MET A 335 12.17 19.00 21.30
N THR A 336 11.36 19.08 22.34
CA THR A 336 11.15 20.30 23.14
C THR A 336 12.05 20.40 24.37
N ARG A 337 12.95 19.43 24.58
CA ARG A 337 13.90 19.38 25.73
C ARG A 337 13.21 19.49 27.08
N GLN A 338 12.09 18.80 27.25
CA GLN A 338 11.37 18.74 28.52
C GLN A 338 12.19 18.01 29.60
N LYS A 339 11.94 18.31 30.87
CA LYS A 339 12.66 17.67 31.98
C LYS A 339 12.23 16.21 32.22
N ASP A 340 11.05 15.81 31.73
CA ASP A 340 10.43 14.52 32.05
C ASP A 340 10.62 13.46 30.94
N VAL A 341 11.70 13.56 30.10
CA VAL A 341 12.00 12.65 29.01
C VAL A 341 12.10 11.20 29.49
N ASP A 342 12.77 10.95 30.63
CA ASP A 342 12.96 9.59 31.16
C ASP A 342 11.63 8.94 31.59
N SER A 343 10.74 9.72 32.18
CA SER A 343 9.39 9.28 32.56
C SER A 343 8.56 8.95 31.30
N ALA A 344 8.56 9.82 30.29
CA ALA A 344 7.89 9.59 29.01
C ALA A 344 8.43 8.34 28.29
N TYR A 345 9.76 8.13 28.34
CA TYR A 345 10.38 6.93 27.79
C TYR A 345 9.92 5.64 28.47
N SER A 346 9.86 5.65 29.81
CA SER A 346 9.41 4.49 30.58
C SER A 346 7.97 4.10 30.25
N LEU A 347 7.07 5.08 30.16
CA LEU A 347 5.67 4.88 29.76
C LEU A 347 5.56 4.38 28.32
N TYR A 348 6.35 4.92 27.40
CA TYR A 348 6.38 4.44 26.01
C TYR A 348 6.85 2.99 25.92
N LYS A 349 7.92 2.63 26.63
CA LYS A 349 8.47 1.28 26.66
C LYS A 349 7.44 0.27 27.18
N GLU A 350 6.74 0.58 28.24
CA GLU A 350 5.67 -0.27 28.79
C GLU A 350 4.52 -0.44 27.81
N ALA A 351 4.01 0.66 27.23
CA ALA A 351 2.96 0.61 26.23
C ALA A 351 3.36 -0.18 24.97
N LYS A 352 4.63 -0.09 24.57
CA LYS A 352 5.18 -0.84 23.42
C LYS A 352 5.20 -2.36 23.69
N ILE A 353 5.52 -2.78 24.92
CA ILE A 353 5.46 -4.19 25.32
C ILE A 353 4.01 -4.69 25.25
N GLN A 354 3.06 -3.95 25.81
CA GLN A 354 1.63 -4.31 25.76
C GLN A 354 1.11 -4.40 24.31
N ALA A 355 1.56 -3.49 23.44
CA ALA A 355 1.22 -3.55 22.01
C ALA A 355 1.77 -4.82 21.33
N TYR A 356 2.98 -5.24 21.68
CA TYR A 356 3.58 -6.48 21.17
C TYR A 356 2.82 -7.72 21.62
N GLU A 357 2.41 -7.78 22.88
CA GLU A 357 1.59 -8.86 23.41
C GLU A 357 0.22 -8.92 22.72
N SER A 358 -0.41 -7.77 22.51
CA SER A 358 -1.68 -7.65 21.79
C SER A 358 -1.57 -8.15 20.34
N ASP A 359 -0.50 -7.84 19.63
CA ASP A 359 -0.26 -8.28 18.25
C ASP A 359 -0.03 -9.79 18.17
N ASN A 360 0.70 -10.38 19.13
CA ASN A 360 0.91 -11.82 19.19
C ASN A 360 -0.41 -12.58 19.38
N HIS A 361 -1.40 -12.01 20.06
CA HIS A 361 -2.71 -12.63 20.25
C HIS A 361 -3.56 -12.64 18.97
N ILE A 362 -3.29 -11.76 18.01
CA ILE A 362 -3.95 -11.81 16.68
C ILE A 362 -3.43 -13.00 15.87
N ALA A 363 -2.11 -13.25 15.94
CA ALA A 363 -1.47 -14.32 15.17
C ALA A 363 -1.87 -15.72 15.64
N GLU A 364 -2.09 -15.88 16.94
CA GLU A 364 -2.48 -17.15 17.54
C GLU A 364 -3.80 -16.97 18.31
N PRO A 365 -4.95 -17.14 17.63
CA PRO A 365 -6.22 -17.17 18.34
C PRO A 365 -6.16 -18.29 19.40
N ARG A 366 -6.25 -17.91 20.68
CA ARG A 366 -6.22 -18.85 21.79
C ARG A 366 -7.40 -19.80 21.64
N THR A 367 -7.13 -21.03 21.22
CA THR A 367 -8.10 -22.11 21.36
C THR A 367 -8.30 -22.43 22.83
N ALA A 368 -9.47 -22.92 23.21
CA ALA A 368 -9.72 -23.32 24.60
C ALA A 368 -8.61 -24.25 25.14
N ALA A 369 -8.02 -25.08 24.28
CA ALA A 369 -6.89 -25.97 24.62
C ALA A 369 -5.59 -25.18 24.93
N SER A 370 -5.32 -24.04 24.27
CA SER A 370 -4.12 -23.25 24.57
C SER A 370 -4.25 -22.45 25.87
N LEU A 371 -5.47 -22.07 26.24
CA LEU A 371 -5.76 -21.43 27.55
C LEU A 371 -5.57 -22.39 28.69
N LEU A 372 -5.94 -23.66 28.50
CA LEU A 372 -5.78 -24.72 29.50
C LEU A 372 -4.30 -25.09 29.69
N ARG A 373 -3.49 -25.07 28.63
CA ARG A 373 -2.07 -25.47 28.68
C ARG A 373 -1.18 -24.44 29.42
N ASN A 374 -1.58 -23.17 29.45
CA ASN A 374 -0.82 -22.10 30.12
C ASN A 374 -1.26 -21.82 31.57
N ASN A 375 -2.17 -22.62 32.13
CA ASN A 375 -2.59 -22.50 33.52
C ASN A 375 -1.94 -23.63 34.36
N PRO A 376 -0.88 -23.35 35.14
CA PRO A 376 -0.11 -24.39 35.87
C PRO A 376 -0.89 -25.12 36.98
N GLY A 377 -2.18 -24.80 37.15
CA GLY A 377 -3.05 -25.46 38.14
C GLY A 377 -4.18 -26.33 37.54
N TRP A 378 -4.23 -26.49 36.20
CA TRP A 378 -5.28 -27.28 35.56
C TRP A 378 -4.75 -28.67 35.17
N THR A 379 -5.18 -29.68 35.85
CA THR A 379 -5.08 -31.08 35.41
C THR A 379 -6.19 -31.35 34.39
N ASN A 380 -5.82 -31.91 33.23
CA ASN A 380 -6.78 -32.28 32.17
C ASN A 380 -7.84 -33.24 32.76
N PRO A 381 -9.13 -32.88 32.79
CA PRO A 381 -10.17 -33.76 33.38
C PRO A 381 -10.44 -35.05 32.58
N LEU A 382 -9.82 -35.21 31.41
CA LEU A 382 -10.01 -36.38 30.52
C LEU A 382 -8.91 -37.44 30.64
N GLY A 383 -7.89 -37.26 31.51
CA GLY A 383 -6.97 -38.32 31.90
C GLY A 383 -6.14 -38.96 30.79
N GLU A 384 -5.93 -38.28 29.64
CA GLU A 384 -5.01 -38.77 28.62
C GLU A 384 -3.61 -38.21 28.86
N ASP A 385 -2.78 -39.00 29.53
CA ASP A 385 -1.32 -38.81 29.52
C ASP A 385 -0.79 -39.08 28.12
N ASN A 386 -0.41 -38.04 27.40
CA ASN A 386 0.42 -38.22 26.23
C ASN A 386 1.88 -38.41 26.68
N THR A 387 2.31 -39.65 26.64
CA THR A 387 3.72 -40.07 26.63
C THR A 387 4.39 -39.65 25.32
#